data_5d4bc1c4cce9f66b6f62ef47d871789b
#
_entry.id   5d4bc1c4cce9f66b6f62ef47d871789b
#
_cell.length_a   1.000
_cell.length_b   1.000
_cell.length_c   1.000
_cell.angle_alpha   90.00
_cell.angle_beta   90.00
_cell.angle_gamma   90.00
#
_symmetry.space_group_name_H-M   'P 1'
#
loop_
_entity.id
_entity.type
_entity.pdbx_description
1 polymer ?
#
loop_
_entity_poly.entity_id
_entity_poly.type
_entity_poly.pdbx_seq_one_letter_code
_entity_poly.pdbx_strand_id
1 'polypeptide(L)'
;QPLNDALKGKERNDATTKKISLGKTTSLLLNLAADDLLDQFKRQAQEKTKNFFLAFAPRKEDFSDVRIQPNYVVRALDDEGNPKTVSAGQAHALGLSYLTAVREIMKKNYFMIIDSPFHNISQQTRVEFVDLFTQIAIGTQTTFFVTDGEYTATTSEKLTDVTIESVRARLFAN
;
A
#
# COMPACT_ATOMS: atom_id res chain seq x y z
N GLN A 1 -42.39 43.33 29.49
CA GLN A 1 -40.96 43.23 29.15
C GLN A 1 -40.31 41.92 29.64
N PRO A 2 -40.38 41.47 30.94
CA PRO A 2 -39.63 40.31 31.41
C PRO A 2 -40.10 38.97 30.80
N LEU A 3 -41.37 38.80 30.46
CA LEU A 3 -41.89 37.60 29.82
C LEU A 3 -41.36 37.41 28.40
N ASN A 4 -41.23 38.50 27.66
CA ASN A 4 -40.73 38.48 26.28
C ASN A 4 -39.23 38.16 26.23
N ASP A 5 -38.46 38.61 27.20
CA ASP A 5 -37.05 38.34 27.34
C ASP A 5 -36.78 36.88 27.76
N ALA A 6 -37.63 36.34 28.63
CA ALA A 6 -37.61 34.92 29.03
C ALA A 6 -37.94 33.98 27.85
N LEU A 7 -38.93 34.32 27.00
CA LEU A 7 -39.31 33.57 25.81
C LEU A 7 -38.17 33.57 24.78
N LYS A 8 -37.54 34.72 24.51
CA LYS A 8 -36.38 34.82 23.60
C LYS A 8 -35.19 34.04 24.12
N GLY A 9 -34.95 34.01 25.44
CA GLY A 9 -33.90 33.22 26.06
C GLY A 9 -34.13 31.71 25.87
N LYS A 10 -35.40 31.24 26.00
CA LYS A 10 -35.76 29.85 25.80
C LYS A 10 -35.59 29.43 24.35
N GLU A 11 -36.08 30.22 23.38
CA GLU A 11 -35.91 29.95 21.97
C GLU A 11 -34.43 29.87 21.54
N ARG A 12 -33.60 30.77 22.09
CA ARG A 12 -32.16 30.78 21.85
C ARG A 12 -31.45 29.54 22.39
N ASN A 13 -31.89 29.07 23.56
CA ASN A 13 -31.37 27.89 24.20
C ASN A 13 -31.76 26.61 23.42
N ASP A 14 -33.01 26.53 22.96
CA ASP A 14 -33.51 25.42 22.13
C ASP A 14 -32.79 25.36 20.77
N ALA A 15 -32.55 26.51 20.13
CA ALA A 15 -31.80 26.58 18.88
C ALA A 15 -30.33 26.12 19.07
N THR A 16 -29.70 26.51 20.19
CA THR A 16 -28.34 26.10 20.52
C THR A 16 -28.27 24.60 20.79
N THR A 17 -29.21 24.05 21.55
CA THR A 17 -29.31 22.62 21.85
C THR A 17 -29.50 21.80 20.56
N LYS A 18 -30.33 22.24 19.63
CA LYS A 18 -30.53 21.63 18.33
C LYS A 18 -29.24 21.63 17.49
N LYS A 19 -28.50 22.75 17.49
CA LYS A 19 -27.20 22.83 16.77
C LYS A 19 -26.16 21.88 17.37
N ILE A 20 -26.08 21.76 18.67
CA ILE A 20 -25.16 20.84 19.37
C ILE A 20 -25.54 19.39 19.05
N SER A 21 -26.83 19.06 19.09
CA SER A 21 -27.33 17.72 18.75
C SER A 21 -27.02 17.37 17.29
N LEU A 22 -27.28 18.28 16.35
CA LEU A 22 -26.94 18.11 14.93
C LEU A 22 -25.43 17.90 14.75
N GLY A 23 -24.61 18.71 15.39
CA GLY A 23 -23.15 18.57 15.32
C GLY A 23 -22.66 17.22 15.82
N LYS A 24 -23.20 16.73 16.93
CA LYS A 24 -22.88 15.40 17.47
C LYS A 24 -23.29 14.28 16.50
N THR A 25 -24.51 14.34 15.96
CA THR A 25 -25.01 13.36 15.01
C THR A 25 -24.19 13.35 13.72
N THR A 26 -23.85 14.54 13.20
CA THR A 26 -23.00 14.67 12.01
C THR A 26 -21.60 14.08 12.25
N SER A 27 -20.99 14.37 13.40
CA SER A 27 -19.69 13.81 13.77
C SER A 27 -19.73 12.28 13.85
N LEU A 28 -20.79 11.74 14.48
CA LEU A 28 -20.99 10.28 14.55
C LEU A 28 -21.12 9.65 13.15
N LEU A 29 -21.92 10.23 12.29
CA LEU A 29 -22.10 9.74 10.93
C LEU A 29 -20.81 9.81 10.11
N LEU A 30 -20.02 10.86 10.25
CA LEU A 30 -18.73 11.00 9.59
C LEU A 30 -17.73 9.95 10.08
N ASN A 31 -17.68 9.68 11.38
CA ASN A 31 -16.82 8.63 11.92
C ASN A 31 -17.23 7.24 11.41
N LEU A 32 -18.53 6.91 11.43
CA LEU A 32 -19.01 5.64 10.89
C LEU A 32 -18.69 5.49 9.39
N ALA A 33 -18.85 6.55 8.62
CA ALA A 33 -18.50 6.53 7.19
C ALA A 33 -16.99 6.38 6.98
N ALA A 34 -16.16 7.02 7.81
CA ALA A 34 -14.70 6.88 7.74
C ALA A 34 -14.26 5.45 8.10
N ASP A 35 -14.84 4.86 9.14
CA ASP A 35 -14.55 3.48 9.53
C ASP A 35 -14.93 2.47 8.43
N ASP A 36 -16.11 2.63 7.81
CA ASP A 36 -16.54 1.79 6.69
C ASP A 36 -15.60 1.93 5.48
N LEU A 37 -15.20 3.14 5.13
CA LEU A 37 -14.25 3.39 4.06
C LEU A 37 -12.87 2.76 4.34
N LEU A 38 -12.38 2.84 5.57
CA LEU A 38 -11.13 2.21 5.98
C LEU A 38 -11.21 0.68 5.90
N ASP A 39 -12.32 0.11 6.31
CA ASP A 39 -12.54 -1.34 6.21
C ASP A 39 -12.65 -1.81 4.76
N GLN A 40 -13.32 -1.05 3.89
CA GLN A 40 -13.38 -1.33 2.46
C GLN A 40 -11.98 -1.25 1.83
N PHE A 41 -11.23 -0.19 2.14
CA PHE A 41 -9.86 -0.02 1.67
C PHE A 41 -8.98 -1.20 2.11
N LYS A 42 -9.06 -1.60 3.37
CA LYS A 42 -8.30 -2.71 3.93
C LYS A 42 -8.61 -4.04 3.24
N ARG A 43 -9.88 -4.34 3.00
CA ARG A 43 -10.30 -5.55 2.25
C ARG A 43 -9.74 -5.55 0.84
N GLN A 44 -9.86 -4.44 0.11
CA GLN A 44 -9.33 -4.32 -1.25
C GLN A 44 -7.80 -4.41 -1.27
N ALA A 45 -7.12 -3.76 -0.31
CA ALA A 45 -5.67 -3.83 -0.19
C ALA A 45 -5.20 -5.26 0.09
N GLN A 46 -5.88 -5.97 0.96
CA GLN A 46 -5.56 -7.37 1.27
C GLN A 46 -5.70 -8.27 0.03
N GLU A 47 -6.83 -8.19 -0.66
CA GLU A 47 -7.08 -8.99 -1.86
C GLU A 47 -6.06 -8.72 -2.96
N LYS A 48 -5.81 -7.45 -3.27
CA LYS A 48 -4.82 -7.09 -4.28
C LYS A 48 -3.40 -7.47 -3.88
N THR A 49 -3.02 -7.26 -2.62
CA THR A 49 -1.71 -7.69 -2.10
C THR A 49 -1.54 -9.20 -2.24
N LYS A 50 -2.56 -9.98 -1.89
CA LYS A 50 -2.56 -11.43 -2.10
C LYS A 50 -2.30 -11.78 -3.57
N ASN A 51 -3.05 -11.18 -4.48
CA ASN A 51 -2.94 -11.47 -5.91
C ASN A 51 -1.53 -11.18 -6.44
N PHE A 52 -0.95 -10.02 -6.10
CA PHE A 52 0.43 -9.70 -6.48
C PHE A 52 1.44 -10.62 -5.80
N PHE A 53 1.31 -10.83 -4.50
CA PHE A 53 2.26 -11.67 -3.76
C PHE A 53 2.28 -13.11 -4.28
N LEU A 54 1.12 -13.74 -4.46
CA LEU A 54 1.05 -15.11 -4.98
C LEU A 54 1.42 -15.23 -6.46
N ALA A 55 1.37 -14.14 -7.23
CA ALA A 55 1.84 -14.14 -8.61
C ALA A 55 3.37 -14.11 -8.70
N PHE A 56 4.04 -13.33 -7.86
CA PHE A 56 5.45 -12.94 -8.03
C PHE A 56 6.37 -13.32 -6.87
N ALA A 57 5.83 -13.83 -5.75
CA ALA A 57 6.68 -14.18 -4.61
C ALA A 57 7.55 -15.42 -4.92
N PRO A 58 8.82 -15.40 -4.47
CA PRO A 58 9.65 -16.60 -4.51
C PRO A 58 9.02 -17.72 -3.70
N ARG A 59 8.96 -18.94 -4.27
CA ARG A 59 8.35 -20.11 -3.64
C ARG A 59 6.91 -19.81 -3.19
N LYS A 60 6.13 -19.21 -4.09
CA LYS A 60 4.74 -18.81 -3.86
C LYS A 60 3.83 -19.97 -3.42
N GLU A 61 4.20 -21.20 -3.79
CA GLU A 61 3.54 -22.44 -3.37
C GLU A 61 3.55 -22.68 -1.86
N ASP A 62 4.41 -21.99 -1.14
CA ASP A 62 4.45 -22.03 0.32
C ASP A 62 3.31 -21.24 0.98
N PHE A 63 2.54 -20.47 0.22
CA PHE A 63 1.55 -19.52 0.74
C PHE A 63 0.22 -19.66 0.02
N SER A 64 -0.87 -19.49 0.75
CA SER A 64 -2.23 -19.54 0.20
C SER A 64 -2.96 -18.21 0.32
N ASP A 65 -2.58 -17.37 1.28
CA ASP A 65 -3.28 -16.12 1.56
C ASP A 65 -2.37 -15.04 2.14
N VAL A 66 -2.89 -13.81 2.16
CA VAL A 66 -2.27 -12.66 2.81
C VAL A 66 -3.30 -12.00 3.71
N ARG A 67 -2.92 -11.66 4.93
CA ARG A 67 -3.79 -10.94 5.87
C ARG A 67 -3.19 -9.64 6.31
N ILE A 68 -3.99 -8.58 6.28
CA ILE A 68 -3.65 -7.28 6.85
C ILE A 68 -4.28 -7.20 8.23
N GLN A 69 -3.44 -7.15 9.26
CA GLN A 69 -3.86 -7.06 10.65
C GLN A 69 -4.50 -5.68 10.98
N PRO A 70 -5.19 -5.53 12.12
CA PRO A 70 -5.75 -4.22 12.53
C PRO A 70 -4.72 -3.09 12.63
N ASN A 71 -3.48 -3.41 12.97
CA ASN A 71 -2.35 -2.48 13.02
C ASN A 71 -1.62 -2.31 11.68
N TYR A 72 -2.25 -2.71 10.57
CA TYR A 72 -1.71 -2.67 9.20
C TYR A 72 -0.46 -3.50 8.94
N VAL A 73 -0.09 -4.39 9.84
CA VAL A 73 0.96 -5.38 9.57
C VAL A 73 0.45 -6.42 8.58
N VAL A 74 1.20 -6.63 7.50
CA VAL A 74 0.89 -7.61 6.46
C VAL A 74 1.55 -8.93 6.81
N ARG A 75 0.79 -10.02 6.74
CA ARG A 75 1.25 -11.39 7.01
C ARG A 75 0.89 -12.31 5.85
N ALA A 76 1.84 -13.12 5.42
CA ALA A 76 1.58 -14.24 4.53
C ALA A 76 1.11 -15.45 5.35
N LEU A 77 0.17 -16.19 4.82
CA LEU A 77 -0.46 -17.33 5.48
C LEU A 77 -0.21 -18.62 4.68
N ASP A 78 -0.13 -19.74 5.39
CA ASP A 78 -0.12 -21.09 4.82
C ASP A 78 -1.55 -21.56 4.47
N ASP A 79 -1.67 -22.79 3.96
CA ASP A 79 -2.94 -23.41 3.56
C ASP A 79 -3.91 -23.63 4.76
N GLU A 80 -3.39 -23.65 5.98
CA GLU A 80 -4.17 -23.78 7.20
C GLU A 80 -4.63 -22.42 7.74
N GLY A 81 -4.17 -21.32 7.11
CA GLY A 81 -4.49 -19.94 7.50
C GLY A 81 -3.65 -19.41 8.65
N ASN A 82 -2.54 -20.10 8.99
CA ASN A 82 -1.60 -19.66 10.01
C ASN A 82 -0.55 -18.71 9.43
N PRO A 83 -0.08 -17.71 10.21
CA PRO A 83 1.01 -16.84 9.77
C PRO A 83 2.28 -17.66 9.54
N LYS A 84 2.81 -17.58 8.31
CA LYS A 84 4.05 -18.24 7.92
C LYS A 84 5.23 -17.27 7.99
N THR A 85 6.36 -17.76 8.47
CA THR A 85 7.60 -17.00 8.45
C THR A 85 8.09 -16.84 7.04
N VAL A 86 8.39 -15.61 6.64
CA VAL A 86 8.88 -15.25 5.31
C VAL A 86 10.39 -15.03 5.33
N SER A 87 11.09 -15.44 4.29
CA SER A 87 12.50 -15.06 4.05
C SER A 87 12.62 -13.57 3.75
N ALA A 88 13.84 -13.02 3.78
CA ALA A 88 14.08 -11.62 3.46
C ALA A 88 13.55 -11.24 2.06
N GLY A 89 13.78 -12.08 1.05
CA GLY A 89 13.25 -11.86 -0.32
C GLY A 89 11.73 -11.92 -0.38
N GLN A 90 11.11 -12.87 0.32
CA GLN A 90 9.65 -12.98 0.40
C GLN A 90 9.04 -11.79 1.16
N ALA A 91 9.68 -11.31 2.22
CA ALA A 91 9.23 -10.12 2.94
C ALA A 91 9.29 -8.87 2.04
N HIS A 92 10.34 -8.76 1.22
CA HIS A 92 10.48 -7.70 0.23
C HIS A 92 9.37 -7.77 -0.83
N ALA A 93 9.12 -8.97 -1.39
CA ALA A 93 8.01 -9.22 -2.30
C ALA A 93 6.66 -8.82 -1.71
N LEU A 94 6.42 -9.20 -0.46
CA LEU A 94 5.17 -8.88 0.23
C LEU A 94 4.98 -7.37 0.42
N GLY A 95 6.05 -6.66 0.79
CA GLY A 95 6.05 -5.21 0.92
C GLY A 95 5.75 -4.49 -0.39
N LEU A 96 6.41 -4.89 -1.47
CA LEU A 96 6.18 -4.32 -2.81
C LEU A 96 4.79 -4.64 -3.34
N SER A 97 4.29 -5.85 -3.12
CA SER A 97 2.92 -6.25 -3.47
C SER A 97 1.89 -5.38 -2.75
N TYR A 98 2.12 -5.09 -1.47
CA TYR A 98 1.27 -4.18 -0.69
C TYR A 98 1.29 -2.75 -1.23
N LEU A 99 2.48 -2.21 -1.51
CA LEU A 99 2.61 -0.86 -2.08
C LEU A 99 1.91 -0.75 -3.44
N THR A 100 2.05 -1.77 -4.29
CA THR A 100 1.39 -1.83 -5.59
C THR A 100 -0.13 -1.88 -5.44
N ALA A 101 -0.63 -2.70 -4.52
CA ALA A 101 -2.05 -2.80 -4.21
C ALA A 101 -2.64 -1.48 -3.75
N VAL A 102 -1.98 -0.80 -2.81
CA VAL A 102 -2.40 0.52 -2.30
C VAL A 102 -2.44 1.54 -3.43
N ARG A 103 -1.41 1.58 -4.27
CA ARG A 103 -1.35 2.48 -5.43
C ARG A 103 -2.55 2.29 -6.37
N GLU A 104 -2.85 1.04 -6.73
CA GLU A 104 -3.97 0.75 -7.62
C GLU A 104 -5.32 1.18 -7.03
N ILE A 105 -5.52 0.97 -5.73
CA ILE A 105 -6.77 1.36 -5.07
C ILE A 105 -6.93 2.88 -5.06
N MET A 106 -5.85 3.59 -4.79
CA MET A 106 -5.86 5.05 -4.75
C MET A 106 -6.05 5.68 -6.13
N LYS A 107 -5.90 4.93 -7.23
CA LYS A 107 -6.06 5.38 -8.62
C LYS A 107 -5.28 6.66 -8.94
N LYS A 108 -4.14 6.85 -8.26
CA LYS A 108 -3.29 8.03 -8.45
C LYS A 108 -1.92 7.58 -8.92
N ASN A 109 -1.43 8.22 -9.96
CA ASN A 109 -0.08 8.01 -10.50
C ASN A 109 0.93 8.74 -9.60
N TYR A 110 1.27 8.12 -8.47
CA TYR A 110 2.34 8.64 -7.62
C TYR A 110 3.69 8.28 -8.22
N PHE A 111 4.60 9.24 -8.21
CA PHE A 111 6.00 8.98 -8.42
C PHE A 111 6.53 8.04 -7.32
N MET A 112 7.28 7.01 -7.72
CA MET A 112 7.86 6.05 -6.80
C MET A 112 9.38 6.05 -6.92
N ILE A 113 10.05 5.98 -5.79
CA ILE A 113 11.49 5.74 -5.70
C ILE A 113 11.68 4.43 -4.93
N ILE A 114 12.38 3.49 -5.52
CA ILE A 114 12.68 2.19 -4.92
C ILE A 114 14.19 2.03 -4.92
N ASP A 115 14.77 1.95 -3.73
CA ASP A 115 16.19 1.76 -3.52
C ASP A 115 16.50 0.28 -3.30
N SER A 116 17.52 -0.22 -3.98
CA SER A 116 18.04 -1.59 -3.88
C SER A 116 16.93 -2.66 -3.93
N PRO A 117 16.10 -2.66 -5.00
CA PRO A 117 14.93 -3.53 -5.09
C PRO A 117 15.27 -5.02 -5.07
N PHE A 118 16.49 -5.39 -5.40
CA PHE A 118 16.96 -6.78 -5.44
C PHE A 118 17.87 -7.16 -4.28
N HIS A 119 17.98 -6.29 -3.27
CA HIS A 119 18.78 -6.56 -2.08
C HIS A 119 18.29 -7.84 -1.37
N ASN A 120 19.21 -8.71 -0.99
CA ASN A 120 18.92 -10.00 -0.35
C ASN A 120 18.06 -11.00 -1.16
N ILE A 121 17.93 -10.79 -2.47
CA ILE A 121 17.25 -11.72 -3.38
C ILE A 121 18.29 -12.51 -4.18
N SER A 122 18.16 -13.83 -4.22
CA SER A 122 19.04 -14.69 -5.02
C SER A 122 18.95 -14.34 -6.50
N GLN A 123 20.04 -14.55 -7.25
CA GLN A 123 20.07 -14.24 -8.67
C GLN A 123 18.96 -14.97 -9.46
N GLN A 124 18.66 -16.20 -9.11
CA GLN A 124 17.61 -16.99 -9.74
C GLN A 124 16.22 -16.38 -9.51
N THR A 125 15.96 -15.93 -8.30
CA THR A 125 14.69 -15.30 -7.90
C THR A 125 14.51 -13.89 -8.48
N ARG A 126 15.60 -13.19 -8.77
CA ARG A 126 15.54 -11.83 -9.35
C ARG A 126 14.80 -11.78 -10.66
N VAL A 127 14.94 -12.81 -11.49
CA VAL A 127 14.28 -12.90 -12.82
C VAL A 127 12.76 -12.88 -12.67
N GLU A 128 12.24 -13.63 -11.70
CA GLU A 128 10.80 -13.66 -11.38
C GLU A 128 10.34 -12.32 -10.78
N PHE A 129 11.20 -11.73 -9.98
CA PHE A 129 10.93 -10.44 -9.32
C PHE A 129 10.88 -9.26 -10.29
N VAL A 130 11.64 -9.29 -11.38
CA VAL A 130 11.62 -8.22 -12.39
C VAL A 130 10.22 -8.08 -12.99
N ASP A 131 9.47 -9.15 -13.14
CA ASP A 131 8.10 -9.10 -13.68
C ASP A 131 7.15 -8.32 -12.74
N LEU A 132 7.36 -8.36 -11.43
CA LEU A 132 6.65 -7.51 -10.48
C LEU A 132 7.00 -6.01 -10.70
N PHE A 133 8.28 -5.70 -10.96
CA PHE A 133 8.69 -4.31 -11.21
C PHE A 133 8.14 -3.76 -12.51
N THR A 134 8.03 -4.57 -13.55
CA THR A 134 7.39 -4.14 -14.80
C THR A 134 5.92 -3.79 -14.55
N GLN A 135 5.21 -4.56 -13.75
CA GLN A 135 3.82 -4.26 -13.35
C GLN A 135 3.74 -2.99 -12.49
N ILE A 136 4.68 -2.77 -11.58
CA ILE A 136 4.75 -1.55 -10.77
C ILE A 136 5.00 -0.32 -11.66
N ALA A 137 5.85 -0.44 -12.68
CA ALA A 137 6.22 0.66 -13.56
C ALA A 137 5.11 1.04 -14.54
N ILE A 138 4.19 0.13 -14.88
CA ILE A 138 3.09 0.42 -15.80
C ILE A 138 2.23 1.58 -15.29
N GLY A 139 2.15 2.65 -16.09
CA GLY A 139 1.32 3.81 -15.82
C GLY A 139 1.80 4.71 -14.68
N THR A 140 3.06 4.54 -14.22
CA THR A 140 3.63 5.36 -13.13
C THR A 140 5.10 5.67 -13.39
N GLN A 141 5.51 6.90 -13.14
CA GLN A 141 6.94 7.23 -13.13
C GLN A 141 7.60 6.57 -11.92
N THR A 142 8.46 5.58 -12.17
CA THR A 142 9.18 4.86 -11.12
C THR A 142 10.67 4.97 -11.36
N THR A 143 11.42 5.33 -10.32
CA THR A 143 12.89 5.37 -10.33
C THR A 143 13.43 4.25 -9.46
N PHE A 144 14.29 3.42 -10.03
CA PHE A 144 15.00 2.35 -9.33
C PHE A 144 16.46 2.75 -9.14
N PHE A 145 16.95 2.71 -7.92
CA PHE A 145 18.38 2.75 -7.63
C PHE A 145 18.85 1.30 -7.45
N VAL A 146 19.76 0.88 -8.33
CA VAL A 146 20.28 -0.50 -8.32
C VAL A 146 21.80 -0.47 -8.26
N THR A 147 22.39 -1.40 -7.53
CA THR A 147 23.86 -1.58 -7.51
C THR A 147 24.32 -2.39 -8.71
N ASP A 148 25.62 -2.33 -9.05
CA ASP A 148 26.20 -3.14 -10.14
C ASP A 148 25.97 -4.65 -9.92
N GLY A 149 25.91 -5.11 -8.66
CA GLY A 149 25.61 -6.50 -8.33
C GLY A 149 24.13 -6.90 -8.52
N GLU A 150 23.25 -5.91 -8.53
CA GLU A 150 21.82 -6.09 -8.76
C GLU A 150 21.44 -5.98 -10.25
N TYR A 151 22.15 -5.12 -10.99
CA TYR A 151 21.92 -4.88 -12.42
C TYR A 151 22.73 -5.88 -13.27
N THR A 152 22.20 -7.09 -13.37
CA THR A 152 22.79 -8.16 -14.20
C THR A 152 22.26 -8.10 -15.64
N ALA A 153 22.92 -8.79 -16.57
CA ALA A 153 22.46 -8.86 -17.96
C ALA A 153 20.97 -9.29 -18.08
N THR A 154 20.57 -10.28 -17.28
CA THR A 154 19.20 -10.81 -17.29
C THR A 154 18.16 -9.82 -16.75
N THR A 155 18.50 -9.09 -15.67
CA THR A 155 17.60 -8.05 -15.11
C THR A 155 17.55 -6.83 -16.01
N SER A 156 18.67 -6.47 -16.64
CA SER A 156 18.77 -5.38 -17.61
C SER A 156 17.88 -5.61 -18.83
N GLU A 157 17.95 -6.79 -19.44
CA GLU A 157 17.16 -7.13 -20.62
C GLU A 157 15.65 -6.97 -20.37
N LYS A 158 15.13 -7.54 -19.29
CA LYS A 158 13.71 -7.42 -18.94
C LYS A 158 13.28 -6.00 -18.57
N LEU A 159 14.15 -5.20 -17.93
CA LEU A 159 13.84 -3.83 -17.57
C LEU A 159 13.93 -2.86 -18.76
N THR A 160 14.66 -3.21 -19.82
CA THR A 160 14.84 -2.36 -21.01
C THR A 160 13.51 -2.04 -21.67
N ASP A 161 12.58 -2.97 -21.71
CA ASP A 161 11.27 -2.80 -22.35
C ASP A 161 10.38 -1.75 -21.66
N VAL A 162 10.66 -1.43 -20.40
CA VAL A 162 9.90 -0.43 -19.60
C VAL A 162 10.74 0.77 -19.19
N THR A 163 12.03 0.78 -19.51
CA THR A 163 12.95 1.84 -19.13
C THR A 163 12.93 2.95 -20.17
N ILE A 164 12.52 4.15 -19.77
CA ILE A 164 12.55 5.36 -20.62
C ILE A 164 13.96 5.96 -20.64
N GLU A 165 14.65 5.93 -19.49
CA GLU A 165 15.98 6.49 -19.32
C GLU A 165 16.76 5.69 -18.27
N SER A 166 18.03 5.36 -18.56
CA SER A 166 18.93 4.78 -17.58
C SER A 166 20.17 5.66 -17.43
N VAL A 167 20.48 6.03 -16.20
CA VAL A 167 21.67 6.84 -15.86
C VAL A 167 22.57 6.06 -14.93
N ARG A 168 23.83 5.87 -15.34
CA ARG A 168 24.85 5.24 -14.50
C ARG A 168 25.57 6.31 -13.69
N ALA A 169 25.32 6.39 -12.39
CA ALA A 169 26.06 7.22 -11.47
C ALA A 169 27.35 6.50 -11.00
N ARG A 170 28.53 7.13 -11.17
CA ARG A 170 29.76 6.67 -10.55
C ARG A 170 29.92 7.41 -9.23
N LEU A 171 29.87 6.70 -8.11
CA LEU A 171 30.35 7.23 -6.84
C LEU A 171 31.88 7.28 -6.92
N PHE A 172 32.46 8.48 -6.92
CA PHE A 172 33.87 8.64 -6.72
C PHE A 172 34.15 8.31 -5.25
N ALA A 173 34.78 7.15 -5.00
CA ALA A 173 35.39 6.89 -3.71
C ALA A 173 36.59 7.85 -3.60
N ASN A 174 36.54 8.80 -2.66
CA ASN A 174 37.69 9.56 -2.21
C ASN A 174 38.55 8.69 -1.30
#